data_7cb0cd20b831b8582092736b2c23e517
#
_entry.id   7cb0cd20b831b8582092736b2c23e517
#
_cell.length_a   1.000
_cell.length_b   1.000
_cell.length_c   1.000
_cell.angle_alpha   90.00
_cell.angle_beta   90.00
_cell.angle_gamma   90.00
#
_symmetry.space_group_name_H-M   'P 1'
#
loop_
_entity.id
_entity.type
_entity.pdbx_description
1 polymer ?
#
loop_
_entity_poly.entity_id
_entity_poly.type
_entity_poly.pdbx_seq_one_letter_code
_entity_poly.pdbx_strand_id
1 'polypeptide(L)'
;MLVLALDTSADITVALVRDGATLAARRAAEQRRHAELLAPLVAEVLAEAGRAAGAIEAVVVGTGPAPFTGLRAGLVTARTLAWSLGVPVLGVCSLDAYAAQAYEGCADRDAEVLVVTDARRREVYAARYRSDGPDGDVACVEGPAVLHAATLAADPSTARSVVVGPGAGLYPDDLTAAPGAPTVLDPAVLARLATLRAATGRDQPTAPLYLRRPDVMPSAARKRATG
;
A
#
# COMPACT_ATOMS: atom_id res chain seq x y z
N MET A 1 -18.19 -12.24 3.46
CA MET A 1 -17.10 -12.53 2.49
C MET A 1 -15.78 -12.63 3.25
N LEU A 2 -14.99 -13.73 3.02
CA LEU A 2 -13.66 -13.92 3.60
C LEU A 2 -12.60 -13.43 2.61
N VAL A 3 -11.85 -12.41 3.00
CA VAL A 3 -10.87 -11.71 2.14
C VAL A 3 -9.47 -11.88 2.73
N LEU A 4 -8.52 -12.29 1.89
CA LEU A 4 -7.10 -12.18 2.21
C LEU A 4 -6.58 -10.88 1.61
N ALA A 5 -6.09 -9.97 2.44
CA ALA A 5 -5.49 -8.72 2.02
C ALA A 5 -3.99 -8.70 2.30
N LEU A 6 -3.20 -8.16 1.38
CA LEU A 6 -1.75 -8.04 1.54
C LEU A 6 -1.20 -6.76 0.88
N ASP A 7 -0.17 -6.19 1.48
CA ASP A 7 0.61 -5.09 0.92
C ASP A 7 2.11 -5.33 1.11
N THR A 8 2.89 -4.85 0.15
CA THR A 8 4.35 -4.93 0.14
C THR A 8 4.98 -3.62 -0.34
N SER A 9 4.25 -2.52 -0.23
CA SER A 9 4.71 -1.20 -0.67
C SER A 9 5.77 -0.59 0.25
N ALA A 10 5.69 -0.90 1.54
CA ALA A 10 6.66 -0.53 2.57
C ALA A 10 7.09 -1.78 3.35
N ASP A 11 6.39 -2.11 4.40
CA ASP A 11 6.51 -3.40 5.10
C ASP A 11 5.73 -4.48 4.36
N ILE A 12 5.96 -5.74 4.74
CA ILE A 12 5.07 -6.82 4.35
C ILE A 12 3.94 -6.87 5.37
N THR A 13 2.72 -6.65 4.95
CA THR A 13 1.54 -6.77 5.80
C THR A 13 0.51 -7.70 5.17
N VAL A 14 -0.09 -8.57 5.98
CA VAL A 14 -1.09 -9.56 5.57
C VAL A 14 -2.20 -9.59 6.60
N ALA A 15 -3.46 -9.58 6.17
CA ALA A 15 -4.61 -9.82 7.05
C ALA A 15 -5.62 -10.75 6.40
N LEU A 16 -6.30 -11.52 7.24
CA LEU A 16 -7.52 -12.25 6.88
C LEU A 16 -8.70 -11.52 7.50
N VAL A 17 -9.62 -11.08 6.66
CA VAL A 17 -10.75 -10.23 7.04
C VAL A 17 -12.06 -10.92 6.68
N ARG A 18 -13.03 -10.93 7.59
CA ARG A 18 -14.38 -11.42 7.33
C ARG A 18 -15.40 -10.33 7.62
N ASP A 19 -16.16 -9.96 6.62
CA ASP A 19 -17.27 -8.98 6.74
C ASP A 19 -16.83 -7.69 7.47
N GLY A 20 -15.65 -7.17 7.11
CA GLY A 20 -15.03 -5.99 7.68
C GLY A 20 -14.24 -6.21 8.99
N ALA A 21 -14.39 -7.36 9.65
CA ALA A 21 -13.67 -7.69 10.88
C ALA A 21 -12.36 -8.44 10.58
N THR A 22 -11.25 -7.99 11.16
CA THR A 22 -9.96 -8.67 11.07
C THR A 22 -9.96 -9.92 11.94
N LEU A 23 -9.74 -11.09 11.33
CA LEU A 23 -9.63 -12.36 12.04
C LEU A 23 -8.20 -12.62 12.53
N ALA A 24 -7.22 -12.29 11.69
CA ALA A 24 -5.80 -12.38 12.00
C ALA A 24 -5.01 -11.41 11.11
N ALA A 25 -3.90 -10.90 11.62
CA ALA A 25 -2.99 -10.06 10.85
C ALA A 25 -1.53 -10.33 11.21
N ARG A 26 -0.63 -10.15 10.25
CA ARG A 26 0.82 -10.27 10.41
C ARG A 26 1.54 -9.13 9.69
N ARG A 27 2.70 -8.79 10.25
CA ARG A 27 3.61 -7.79 9.69
C ARG A 27 5.05 -8.28 9.76
N ALA A 28 5.82 -7.98 8.73
CA ALA A 28 7.27 -8.08 8.75
C ALA A 28 7.88 -6.79 8.20
N ALA A 29 8.77 -6.16 8.97
CA ALA A 29 9.44 -4.91 8.60
C ALA A 29 10.65 -5.12 7.66
N GLU A 30 10.88 -6.34 7.20
CA GLU A 30 12.05 -6.73 6.40
C GLU A 30 11.84 -6.46 4.91
N GLN A 31 12.30 -5.33 4.42
CA GLN A 31 12.12 -4.88 3.04
C GLN A 31 12.88 -5.68 1.95
N ARG A 32 13.75 -6.61 2.31
CA ARG A 32 14.57 -7.37 1.33
C ARG A 32 14.15 -8.82 1.13
N ARG A 33 13.21 -9.31 1.93
CA ARG A 33 12.79 -10.73 1.95
C ARG A 33 11.33 -10.94 1.61
N HIS A 34 10.73 -10.03 0.83
CA HIS A 34 9.31 -10.09 0.48
C HIS A 34 8.89 -11.44 -0.10
N ALA A 35 9.66 -11.97 -1.06
CA ALA A 35 9.33 -13.23 -1.70
C ALA A 35 9.45 -14.45 -0.76
N GLU A 36 10.33 -14.38 0.24
CA GLU A 36 10.56 -15.47 1.19
C GLU A 36 9.53 -15.48 2.33
N LEU A 37 9.12 -14.28 2.79
CA LEU A 37 8.29 -14.14 3.99
C LEU A 37 6.79 -14.13 3.70
N LEU A 38 6.38 -13.74 2.50
CA LEU A 38 4.96 -13.51 2.21
C LEU A 38 4.12 -14.79 2.32
N ALA A 39 4.58 -15.91 1.76
CA ALA A 39 3.86 -17.18 1.84
C ALA A 39 3.78 -17.73 3.29
N PRO A 40 4.85 -17.73 4.10
CA PRO A 40 4.75 -18.02 5.53
C PRO A 40 3.75 -17.16 6.29
N LEU A 41 3.76 -15.82 6.07
CA LEU A 41 2.82 -14.92 6.75
C LEU A 41 1.36 -15.19 6.37
N VAL A 42 1.09 -15.53 5.10
CA VAL A 42 -0.24 -15.97 4.66
C VAL A 42 -0.66 -17.26 5.39
N ALA A 43 0.25 -18.23 5.51
CA ALA A 43 -0.03 -19.48 6.22
C ALA A 43 -0.31 -19.23 7.71
N GLU A 44 0.44 -18.33 8.34
CA GLU A 44 0.25 -17.97 9.75
C GLU A 44 -1.12 -17.32 10.01
N VAL A 45 -1.56 -16.35 9.19
CA VAL A 45 -2.87 -15.71 9.38
C VAL A 45 -4.01 -16.68 9.16
N LEU A 46 -3.87 -17.62 8.22
CA LEU A 46 -4.86 -18.68 8.01
C LEU A 46 -4.92 -19.64 9.20
N ALA A 47 -3.77 -20.08 9.72
CA ALA A 47 -3.69 -20.99 10.86
C ALA A 47 -4.27 -20.35 12.13
N GLU A 48 -3.91 -19.08 12.42
CA GLU A 48 -4.44 -18.33 13.58
C GLU A 48 -5.96 -18.16 13.50
N ALA A 49 -6.47 -17.84 12.31
CA ALA A 49 -7.91 -17.71 12.09
C ALA A 49 -8.65 -19.06 12.04
N GLY A 50 -7.95 -20.19 12.08
CA GLY A 50 -8.54 -21.53 11.95
C GLY A 50 -9.25 -21.73 10.60
N ARG A 51 -8.67 -21.21 9.51
CA ARG A 51 -9.26 -21.21 8.16
C ARG A 51 -8.37 -21.93 7.16
N ALA A 52 -8.97 -22.73 6.30
CA ALA A 52 -8.28 -23.29 5.13
C ALA A 52 -8.19 -22.24 4.02
N ALA A 53 -7.14 -22.29 3.21
CA ALA A 53 -6.96 -21.38 2.07
C ALA A 53 -8.14 -21.43 1.08
N GLY A 54 -8.74 -22.59 0.86
CA GLY A 54 -9.93 -22.76 0.01
C GLY A 54 -11.20 -22.07 0.51
N ALA A 55 -11.19 -21.51 1.74
CA ALA A 55 -12.30 -20.71 2.24
C ALA A 55 -12.20 -19.21 1.86
N ILE A 56 -11.07 -18.79 1.30
CA ILE A 56 -10.89 -17.41 0.80
C ILE A 56 -11.82 -17.19 -0.38
N GLU A 57 -12.53 -16.06 -0.38
CA GLU A 57 -13.51 -15.70 -1.42
C GLU A 57 -13.00 -14.58 -2.33
N ALA A 58 -12.00 -13.82 -1.87
CA ALA A 58 -11.30 -12.81 -2.68
C ALA A 58 -9.89 -12.55 -2.13
N VAL A 59 -8.97 -12.13 -3.00
CA VAL A 59 -7.65 -11.63 -2.62
C VAL A 59 -7.57 -10.14 -2.95
N VAL A 60 -7.09 -9.33 -2.00
CA VAL A 60 -6.87 -7.89 -2.18
C VAL A 60 -5.38 -7.61 -2.07
N VAL A 61 -4.86 -6.77 -2.94
CA VAL A 61 -3.44 -6.43 -2.97
C VAL A 61 -3.19 -4.95 -3.15
N GLY A 62 -2.25 -4.41 -2.38
CA GLY A 62 -1.74 -3.06 -2.59
C GLY A 62 -1.00 -2.96 -3.93
N THR A 63 -1.36 -1.95 -4.74
CA THR A 63 -0.76 -1.73 -6.06
C THR A 63 0.39 -0.72 -6.04
N GLY A 64 0.80 -0.30 -4.85
CA GLY A 64 1.82 0.74 -4.64
C GLY A 64 1.21 2.16 -4.64
N PRO A 65 2.02 3.20 -4.92
CA PRO A 65 3.39 3.12 -5.45
C PRO A 65 4.41 2.57 -4.45
N ALA A 66 5.45 1.93 -4.97
CA ALA A 66 6.52 1.34 -4.16
C ALA A 66 7.77 1.02 -5.00
N PRO A 67 8.92 0.72 -4.36
CA PRO A 67 10.08 0.15 -5.05
C PRO A 67 9.74 -1.17 -5.74
N PHE A 68 10.27 -1.37 -6.96
CA PHE A 68 9.88 -2.44 -7.87
C PHE A 68 9.82 -3.85 -7.27
N THR A 69 10.87 -4.25 -6.54
CA THR A 69 11.04 -5.66 -6.14
C THR A 69 9.96 -6.10 -5.16
N GLY A 70 9.72 -5.30 -4.12
CA GLY A 70 8.70 -5.60 -3.11
C GLY A 70 7.31 -5.62 -3.72
N LEU A 71 6.95 -4.57 -4.46
CA LEU A 71 5.65 -4.44 -5.11
C LEU A 71 5.33 -5.63 -6.02
N ARG A 72 6.31 -6.06 -6.85
CA ARG A 72 6.14 -7.22 -7.73
C ARG A 72 5.92 -8.51 -6.96
N ALA A 73 6.64 -8.73 -5.87
CA ALA A 73 6.47 -9.92 -5.04
C ALA A 73 5.03 -10.02 -4.51
N GLY A 74 4.49 -8.94 -3.96
CA GLY A 74 3.10 -8.88 -3.49
C GLY A 74 2.10 -9.16 -4.60
N LEU A 75 2.20 -8.44 -5.71
CA LEU A 75 1.28 -8.56 -6.84
C LEU A 75 1.29 -9.97 -7.47
N VAL A 76 2.48 -10.56 -7.65
CA VAL A 76 2.59 -11.92 -8.19
C VAL A 76 1.99 -12.93 -7.22
N THR A 77 2.31 -12.84 -5.94
CA THR A 77 1.75 -13.74 -4.92
C THR A 77 0.22 -13.67 -4.88
N ALA A 78 -0.35 -12.46 -4.84
CA ALA A 78 -1.80 -12.26 -4.81
C ALA A 78 -2.48 -12.85 -6.05
N ARG A 79 -1.96 -12.56 -7.24
CA ARG A 79 -2.50 -13.06 -8.51
C ARG A 79 -2.41 -14.57 -8.62
N THR A 80 -1.27 -15.16 -8.25
CA THR A 80 -1.06 -16.62 -8.30
C THR A 80 -1.99 -17.32 -7.32
N LEU A 81 -2.12 -16.79 -6.10
CA LEU A 81 -3.01 -17.35 -5.09
C LEU A 81 -4.47 -17.27 -5.53
N ALA A 82 -4.93 -16.10 -5.97
CA ALA A 82 -6.29 -15.91 -6.47
C ALA A 82 -6.61 -16.85 -7.65
N TRP A 83 -5.67 -16.96 -8.60
CA TRP A 83 -5.81 -17.88 -9.71
C TRP A 83 -5.90 -19.34 -9.27
N SER A 84 -5.06 -19.77 -8.33
CA SER A 84 -5.05 -21.15 -7.82
C SER A 84 -6.32 -21.50 -7.04
N LEU A 85 -6.95 -20.51 -6.41
CA LEU A 85 -8.20 -20.67 -5.65
C LEU A 85 -9.45 -20.45 -6.51
N GLY A 86 -9.31 -19.92 -7.72
CA GLY A 86 -10.45 -19.59 -8.60
C GLY A 86 -11.27 -18.41 -8.08
N VAL A 87 -10.64 -17.46 -7.37
CA VAL A 87 -11.30 -16.29 -6.77
C VAL A 87 -10.83 -14.98 -7.41
N PRO A 88 -11.61 -13.89 -7.32
CA PRO A 88 -11.19 -12.59 -7.82
C PRO A 88 -9.97 -12.05 -7.05
N VAL A 89 -9.13 -11.28 -7.78
CA VAL A 89 -8.06 -10.46 -7.20
C VAL A 89 -8.35 -9.00 -7.47
N LEU A 90 -8.34 -8.17 -6.41
CA LEU A 90 -8.68 -6.75 -6.44
C LEU A 90 -7.46 -5.92 -6.04
N GLY A 91 -7.17 -4.86 -6.80
CA GLY A 91 -6.08 -3.94 -6.55
C GLY A 91 -6.56 -2.66 -5.85
N VAL A 92 -5.83 -2.22 -4.83
CA VAL A 92 -6.06 -0.94 -4.15
C VAL A 92 -4.74 -0.17 -4.10
N CYS A 93 -4.76 1.12 -4.41
CA CYS A 93 -3.59 1.96 -4.23
C CYS A 93 -3.17 1.98 -2.75
N SER A 94 -1.90 1.70 -2.45
CA SER A 94 -1.42 1.65 -1.06
C SER A 94 -1.53 3.02 -0.38
N LEU A 95 -1.40 4.13 -1.12
CA LEU A 95 -1.59 5.46 -0.57
C LEU A 95 -3.06 5.74 -0.23
N ASP A 96 -4.02 5.21 -1.01
CA ASP A 96 -5.45 5.29 -0.67
C ASP A 96 -5.73 4.64 0.70
N ALA A 97 -5.09 3.50 0.96
CA ALA A 97 -5.26 2.80 2.22
C ALA A 97 -4.68 3.58 3.41
N TYR A 98 -3.52 4.22 3.27
CA TYR A 98 -2.99 5.12 4.30
C TYR A 98 -3.93 6.30 4.56
N ALA A 99 -4.49 6.90 3.50
CA ALA A 99 -5.43 8.01 3.63
C ALA A 99 -6.72 7.57 4.36
N ALA A 100 -7.29 6.45 3.95
CA ALA A 100 -8.49 5.90 4.60
C ALA A 100 -8.24 5.57 6.08
N GLN A 101 -7.08 4.95 6.38
CA GLN A 101 -6.66 4.65 7.75
C GLN A 101 -6.50 5.93 8.60
N ALA A 102 -6.00 7.01 8.02
CA ALA A 102 -5.89 8.29 8.70
C ALA A 102 -7.27 8.86 9.04
N TYR A 103 -8.23 8.78 8.14
CA TYR A 103 -9.60 9.24 8.38
C TYR A 103 -10.36 8.41 9.42
N GLU A 104 -10.01 7.16 9.66
CA GLU A 104 -10.60 6.36 10.74
C GLU A 104 -10.29 6.94 12.13
N GLY A 105 -9.10 7.56 12.29
CA GLY A 105 -8.67 8.22 13.53
C GLY A 105 -8.86 9.73 13.55
N CYS A 106 -9.33 10.34 12.46
CA CYS A 106 -9.44 11.79 12.33
C CYS A 106 -10.84 12.28 12.74
N ALA A 107 -10.86 13.27 13.65
CA ALA A 107 -12.12 13.94 14.07
C ALA A 107 -12.66 14.87 12.97
N ASP A 108 -11.78 15.45 12.16
CA ASP A 108 -12.12 16.36 11.06
C ASP A 108 -12.07 15.60 9.71
N ARG A 109 -13.23 15.25 9.19
CA ARG A 109 -13.39 14.60 7.90
C ARG A 109 -13.19 15.54 6.70
N ASP A 110 -13.21 16.83 6.92
CA ASP A 110 -13.00 17.84 5.87
C ASP A 110 -11.51 18.18 5.72
N ALA A 111 -10.66 17.77 6.68
CA ALA A 111 -9.22 17.94 6.58
C ALA A 111 -8.65 17.24 5.36
N GLU A 112 -7.73 17.90 4.67
CA GLU A 112 -6.97 17.27 3.58
C GLU A 112 -5.84 16.42 4.16
N VAL A 113 -5.75 15.17 3.74
CA VAL A 113 -4.70 14.23 4.15
C VAL A 113 -3.61 14.17 3.07
N LEU A 114 -2.37 14.43 3.45
CA LEU A 114 -1.19 14.23 2.62
C LEU A 114 -0.50 12.92 3.03
N VAL A 115 -0.58 11.93 2.16
CA VAL A 115 0.13 10.65 2.37
C VAL A 115 1.51 10.73 1.77
N VAL A 116 2.53 10.35 2.55
CA VAL A 116 3.94 10.30 2.10
C VAL A 116 4.58 8.95 2.44
N THR A 117 5.18 8.30 1.45
CA THR A 117 5.93 7.05 1.62
C THR A 117 7.31 7.14 0.96
N ASP A 118 8.24 6.23 1.31
CA ASP A 118 9.62 6.27 0.82
C ASP A 118 9.72 5.94 -0.68
N ALA A 119 10.21 6.87 -1.49
CA ALA A 119 10.55 6.65 -2.90
C ALA A 119 12.05 6.44 -3.12
N ARG A 120 12.85 6.34 -2.04
CA ARG A 120 14.32 6.31 -2.05
C ARG A 120 14.96 7.61 -2.55
N ARG A 121 16.28 7.74 -2.41
CA ARG A 121 17.08 8.86 -2.95
C ARG A 121 16.61 10.26 -2.49
N ARG A 122 16.17 10.39 -1.24
CA ARG A 122 15.60 11.62 -0.65
C ARG A 122 14.31 12.09 -1.35
N GLU A 123 13.59 11.17 -1.99
CA GLU A 123 12.29 11.42 -2.57
C GLU A 123 11.21 10.62 -1.84
N VAL A 124 10.00 11.11 -1.93
CA VAL A 124 8.79 10.47 -1.41
C VAL A 124 7.78 10.24 -2.53
N TYR A 125 7.04 9.15 -2.44
CA TYR A 125 5.74 9.06 -3.11
C TYR A 125 4.75 9.86 -2.28
N ALA A 126 4.05 10.79 -2.92
CA ALA A 126 3.11 11.67 -2.24
C ALA A 126 1.80 11.77 -3.02
N ALA A 127 0.69 11.82 -2.28
CA ALA A 127 -0.62 12.12 -2.82
C ALA A 127 -1.49 12.80 -1.75
N ARG A 128 -2.40 13.69 -2.19
CA ARG A 128 -3.37 14.37 -1.33
C ARG A 128 -4.74 13.76 -1.52
N TYR A 129 -5.44 13.67 -0.42
CA TYR A 129 -6.72 13.01 -0.34
C TYR A 129 -7.75 13.85 0.41
N ARG A 130 -9.02 13.65 0.03
CA ARG A 130 -10.18 14.05 0.80
C ARG A 130 -11.03 12.83 1.11
N SER A 131 -11.78 12.88 2.19
CA SER A 131 -12.79 11.87 2.47
C SER A 131 -13.84 11.87 1.36
N ASP A 132 -14.19 10.69 0.86
CA ASP A 132 -15.22 10.52 -0.18
C ASP A 132 -16.47 9.89 0.46
N GLY A 133 -17.19 10.73 1.17
CA GLY A 133 -18.43 10.36 1.83
C GLY A 133 -18.30 9.65 3.19
N PRO A 134 -19.43 9.19 3.76
CA PRO A 134 -19.50 8.62 5.10
C PRO A 134 -18.93 7.19 5.17
N ASP A 135 -18.87 6.49 4.06
CA ASP A 135 -18.56 5.05 4.01
C ASP A 135 -17.07 4.73 4.14
N GLY A 136 -16.21 5.78 4.22
CA GLY A 136 -14.78 5.63 4.48
C GLY A 136 -13.92 5.43 3.23
N ASP A 137 -14.45 5.68 2.02
CA ASP A 137 -13.62 5.80 0.82
C ASP A 137 -12.91 7.16 0.78
N VAL A 138 -11.93 7.28 -0.08
CA VAL A 138 -11.11 8.47 -0.25
C VAL A 138 -11.00 8.85 -1.72
N ALA A 139 -10.98 10.16 -1.98
CA ALA A 139 -10.74 10.74 -3.29
C ALA A 139 -9.32 11.30 -3.33
N CYS A 140 -8.48 10.81 -4.25
CA CYS A 140 -7.21 11.41 -4.55
C CYS A 140 -7.43 12.73 -5.29
N VAL A 141 -7.04 13.85 -4.69
CA VAL A 141 -7.23 15.20 -5.26
C VAL A 141 -5.97 15.72 -5.94
N GLU A 142 -4.80 15.17 -5.58
CA GLU A 142 -3.52 15.51 -6.19
C GLU A 142 -2.55 14.34 -6.12
N GLY A 143 -1.86 14.06 -7.21
CA GLY A 143 -0.89 12.96 -7.32
C GLY A 143 -1.54 11.66 -7.82
N PRO A 144 -0.99 10.48 -7.45
CA PRO A 144 0.30 10.31 -6.76
C PRO A 144 1.51 10.69 -7.63
N ALA A 145 2.53 11.26 -6.99
CA ALA A 145 3.75 11.72 -7.63
C ALA A 145 5.02 11.34 -6.86
N VAL A 146 6.19 11.46 -7.51
CA VAL A 146 7.51 11.38 -6.85
C VAL A 146 8.04 12.79 -6.70
N LEU A 147 8.32 13.19 -5.46
CA LEU A 147 8.79 14.54 -5.13
C LEU A 147 9.93 14.47 -4.11
N HIS A 148 10.81 15.49 -4.11
CA HIS A 148 11.71 15.69 -2.98
C HIS A 148 10.93 16.14 -1.74
N ALA A 149 11.28 15.64 -0.57
CA ALA A 149 10.62 16.02 0.69
C ALA A 149 10.66 17.54 0.92
N ALA A 150 11.80 18.19 0.64
CA ALA A 150 11.96 19.64 0.75
C ALA A 150 11.04 20.43 -0.22
N THR A 151 10.80 19.91 -1.44
CA THR A 151 9.87 20.53 -2.39
C THR A 151 8.44 20.47 -1.88
N LEU A 152 8.08 19.32 -1.33
CA LEU A 152 6.76 19.11 -0.73
C LEU A 152 6.55 19.99 0.51
N ALA A 153 7.59 20.14 1.35
CA ALA A 153 7.57 21.03 2.51
C ALA A 153 7.38 22.51 2.15
N ALA A 154 7.94 22.94 1.00
CA ALA A 154 7.81 24.32 0.52
C ALA A 154 6.41 24.65 -0.05
N ASP A 155 5.57 23.63 -0.31
CA ASP A 155 4.21 23.85 -0.76
C ASP A 155 3.32 24.33 0.40
N PRO A 156 2.68 25.53 0.30
CA PRO A 156 1.82 26.06 1.35
C PRO A 156 0.62 25.16 1.71
N SER A 157 0.20 24.28 0.82
CA SER A 157 -0.88 23.33 1.08
C SER A 157 -0.43 22.22 2.04
N THR A 158 0.85 21.88 2.08
CA THR A 158 1.41 20.91 3.03
C THR A 158 1.22 21.34 4.49
N ALA A 159 1.41 22.62 4.78
CA ALA A 159 1.20 23.16 6.13
C ALA A 159 -0.28 23.09 6.62
N ARG A 160 -1.22 22.93 5.69
CA ARG A 160 -2.67 22.80 5.99
C ARG A 160 -3.18 21.37 5.95
N SER A 161 -2.33 20.43 5.50
CA SER A 161 -2.70 19.02 5.38
C SER A 161 -2.31 18.24 6.63
N VAL A 162 -3.07 17.20 6.92
CA VAL A 162 -2.71 16.16 7.90
C VAL A 162 -1.70 15.24 7.23
N VAL A 163 -0.41 15.36 7.58
CA VAL A 163 0.66 14.57 6.98
C VAL A 163 0.72 13.19 7.63
N VAL A 164 0.63 12.12 6.83
CA VAL A 164 0.62 10.74 7.28
C VAL A 164 1.55 9.85 6.45
N GLY A 165 1.82 8.65 6.95
CA GLY A 165 2.65 7.65 6.28
C GLY A 165 4.11 7.65 6.77
N PRO A 166 4.86 6.56 6.45
CA PRO A 166 6.22 6.37 6.97
C PRO A 166 7.24 7.36 6.41
N GLY A 167 6.97 8.01 5.28
CA GLY A 167 7.89 8.94 4.62
C GLY A 167 8.19 10.19 5.45
N ALA A 168 7.23 10.70 6.23
CA ALA A 168 7.46 11.87 7.08
C ALA A 168 8.54 11.61 8.15
N GLY A 169 8.57 10.40 8.72
CA GLY A 169 9.59 10.03 9.71
C GLY A 169 11.00 9.86 9.13
N LEU A 170 11.14 9.72 7.82
CA LEU A 170 12.43 9.64 7.13
C LEU A 170 13.04 11.04 6.85
N TYR A 171 12.21 12.06 6.80
CA TYR A 171 12.60 13.45 6.48
C TYR A 171 12.04 14.43 7.52
N PRO A 172 12.42 14.29 8.81
CA PRO A 172 11.83 15.07 9.89
C PRO A 172 12.17 16.57 9.83
N ASP A 173 13.24 16.94 9.10
CA ASP A 173 13.62 18.34 8.88
C ASP A 173 12.69 19.05 7.88
N ASP A 174 12.05 18.27 7.00
CA ASP A 174 11.17 18.78 5.94
C ASP A 174 9.69 18.55 6.25
N LEU A 175 9.35 17.38 6.79
CA LEU A 175 7.96 16.93 6.95
C LEU A 175 7.67 16.53 8.40
N THR A 176 6.58 17.06 8.95
CA THR A 176 6.11 16.69 10.29
C THR A 176 4.86 15.85 10.20
N ALA A 177 4.94 14.59 10.63
CA ALA A 177 3.76 13.73 10.70
C ALA A 177 2.78 14.24 11.76
N ALA A 178 1.49 14.12 11.48
CA ALA A 178 0.46 14.41 12.47
C ALA A 178 0.57 13.47 13.68
N PRO A 179 0.25 13.91 14.89
CA PRO A 179 0.23 13.04 16.06
C PRO A 179 -0.68 11.83 15.86
N GLY A 180 -0.15 10.62 16.12
CA GLY A 180 -0.90 9.38 15.93
C GLY A 180 -1.11 8.97 14.47
N ALA A 181 -0.46 9.66 13.51
CA ALA A 181 -0.56 9.32 12.09
C ALA A 181 -0.14 7.88 11.81
N PRO A 182 -0.84 7.15 10.93
CA PRO A 182 -0.46 5.80 10.54
C PRO A 182 0.89 5.80 9.81
N THR A 183 1.83 5.03 10.34
CA THR A 183 3.16 4.81 9.74
C THR A 183 3.30 3.41 9.15
N VAL A 184 2.37 2.53 9.44
CA VAL A 184 2.26 1.16 8.93
C VAL A 184 0.88 1.00 8.31
N LEU A 185 0.85 0.45 7.12
CA LEU A 185 -0.41 0.16 6.44
C LEU A 185 -1.09 -1.05 7.09
N ASP A 186 -2.34 -0.86 7.55
CA ASP A 186 -3.20 -1.95 7.97
C ASP A 186 -3.84 -2.61 6.72
N PRO A 187 -3.52 -3.87 6.41
CA PRO A 187 -4.08 -4.52 5.24
C PRO A 187 -5.59 -4.77 5.34
N ALA A 188 -6.18 -4.68 6.53
CA ALA A 188 -7.64 -4.73 6.68
C ALA A 188 -8.33 -3.52 6.05
N VAL A 189 -7.67 -2.36 6.03
CA VAL A 189 -8.16 -1.17 5.32
C VAL A 189 -8.23 -1.43 3.81
N LEU A 190 -7.22 -2.10 3.24
CA LEU A 190 -7.27 -2.52 1.83
C LEU A 190 -8.50 -3.40 1.55
N ALA A 191 -8.77 -4.38 2.42
CA ALA A 191 -9.93 -5.27 2.28
C ALA A 191 -11.26 -4.49 2.33
N ARG A 192 -11.38 -3.51 3.25
CA ARG A 192 -12.58 -2.68 3.38
C ARG A 192 -12.78 -1.80 2.14
N LEU A 193 -11.74 -1.09 1.69
CA LEU A 193 -11.79 -0.26 0.48
C LEU A 193 -12.15 -1.10 -0.75
N ALA A 194 -11.52 -2.26 -0.92
CA ALA A 194 -11.81 -3.14 -2.04
C ALA A 194 -13.26 -3.62 -2.03
N THR A 195 -13.79 -4.00 -0.87
CA THR A 195 -15.17 -4.46 -0.72
C THR A 195 -16.17 -3.32 -1.03
N LEU A 196 -15.92 -2.13 -0.49
CA LEU A 196 -16.74 -0.95 -0.74
C LEU A 196 -16.76 -0.58 -2.22
N ARG A 197 -15.60 -0.53 -2.86
CA ARG A 197 -15.44 -0.21 -4.28
C ARG A 197 -16.06 -1.27 -5.19
N ALA A 198 -15.98 -2.54 -4.83
CA ALA A 198 -16.63 -3.62 -5.56
C ALA A 198 -18.17 -3.49 -5.52
N ALA A 199 -18.72 -3.10 -4.38
CA ALA A 199 -20.17 -2.89 -4.23
C ALA A 199 -20.71 -1.75 -5.11
N THR A 200 -19.89 -0.76 -5.46
CA THR A 200 -20.22 0.34 -6.37
C THR A 200 -19.83 0.06 -7.84
N GLY A 201 -19.27 -1.12 -8.13
CA GLY A 201 -18.83 -1.49 -9.47
C GLY A 201 -17.58 -0.76 -9.95
N ARG A 202 -16.80 -0.16 -9.04
CA ARG A 202 -15.54 0.52 -9.36
C ARG A 202 -14.49 -0.49 -9.78
N ASP A 203 -13.83 -0.24 -10.91
CA ASP A 203 -12.74 -1.09 -11.41
C ASP A 203 -11.54 -1.04 -10.46
N GLN A 204 -10.96 -2.21 -10.18
CA GLN A 204 -9.86 -2.38 -9.23
C GLN A 204 -8.72 -3.20 -9.86
N PRO A 205 -8.06 -2.64 -10.89
CA PRO A 205 -7.00 -3.36 -11.59
C PRO A 205 -5.80 -3.61 -10.67
N THR A 206 -5.17 -4.77 -10.83
CA THR A 206 -3.94 -5.11 -10.10
C THR A 206 -2.68 -4.66 -10.84
N ALA A 207 -2.79 -3.71 -11.77
CA ALA A 207 -1.62 -3.13 -12.45
C ALA A 207 -0.74 -2.38 -11.44
N PRO A 208 0.59 -2.60 -11.43
CA PRO A 208 1.47 -1.90 -10.51
C PRO A 208 1.55 -0.41 -10.84
N LEU A 209 1.48 0.43 -9.82
CA LEU A 209 1.62 1.88 -9.97
C LEU A 209 3.10 2.26 -9.96
N TYR A 210 3.74 2.18 -11.13
CA TYR A 210 5.13 2.55 -11.31
C TYR A 210 5.28 4.04 -11.60
N LEU A 211 5.57 4.84 -10.58
CA LEU A 211 5.84 6.27 -10.72
C LEU A 211 7.32 6.58 -11.00
N ARG A 212 8.20 5.61 -10.81
CA ARG A 212 9.62 5.72 -11.09
C ARG A 212 10.02 4.75 -12.18
N ARG A 213 10.90 5.20 -13.10
CA ARG A 213 11.51 4.29 -14.07
C ARG A 213 12.50 3.37 -13.37
N PRO A 214 12.64 2.10 -13.79
CA PRO A 214 13.69 1.22 -13.29
C PRO A 214 15.06 1.88 -13.49
N ASP A 215 15.93 1.81 -12.47
CA ASP A 215 17.33 2.20 -12.59
C ASP A 215 18.09 1.15 -13.41
N VAL A 216 17.86 1.11 -14.70
CA VAL A 216 18.65 0.27 -15.62
C VAL A 216 19.90 1.07 -15.96
N MET A 217 21.02 0.79 -15.27
CA MET A 217 22.32 1.18 -15.81
C MET A 217 22.53 0.42 -17.11
N PRO A 218 22.83 1.10 -18.24
CA PRO A 218 23.26 0.41 -19.45
C PRO A 218 24.42 -0.51 -19.06
N SER A 219 24.33 -1.79 -19.41
CA SER A 219 25.46 -2.72 -19.23
C SER A 219 26.68 -2.07 -19.88
N ALA A 220 27.70 -1.74 -19.09
CA ALA A 220 28.97 -1.29 -19.63
C ALA A 220 29.38 -2.32 -20.67
N ALA A 221 29.65 -1.84 -21.89
CA ALA A 221 29.90 -2.71 -23.03
C ALA A 221 30.84 -3.83 -22.61
N ARG A 222 30.40 -5.09 -22.71
CA ARG A 222 31.22 -6.27 -22.44
C ARG A 222 32.51 -6.10 -23.22
N LYS A 223 33.65 -5.92 -22.55
CA LYS A 223 34.96 -6.05 -23.16
C LYS A 223 34.97 -7.38 -23.91
N ARG A 224 35.02 -7.33 -25.24
CA ARG A 224 35.29 -8.54 -26.05
C ARG A 224 36.60 -9.10 -25.54
N ALA A 225 36.57 -10.31 -25.01
CA ALA A 225 37.77 -11.08 -24.79
C ALA A 225 38.35 -11.34 -26.20
N THR A 226 39.42 -10.64 -26.53
CA THR A 226 40.28 -11.01 -27.65
C THR A 226 41.06 -12.23 -27.19
N GLY A 227 40.72 -13.40 -27.77
CA GLY A 227 41.53 -14.60 -27.71
C GLY A 227 42.80 -14.45 -28.54
#